data_96c1d7614ee8f9ed699a706bacb73f42
#
_entry.id   96c1d7614ee8f9ed699a706bacb73f42
#
_cell.length_a   1.000
_cell.length_b   1.000
_cell.length_c   1.000
_cell.angle_alpha   90.00
_cell.angle_beta   90.00
_cell.angle_gamma   90.00
#
_symmetry.space_group_name_H-M   'P 1'
#
loop_
_entity.id
_entity.type
_entity.pdbx_description
1 polymer ?
#
loop_
_entity_poly.entity_id
_entity_poly.type
_entity_poly.pdbx_seq_one_letter_code
_entity_poly.pdbx_strand_id
1 'polypeptide(L)'
;EQYYKPSKANSFPPELQEIYLDMVVNMGYSKAVKIVQKAANAKGAGIEEDGKLGPATLKAVKDTKLEPERLTAYRVVYYVELCKKRPSLWKYYFGWFRRSVEV
;
A
#
# COMPACT_ATOMS: atom_id res chain seq x y z
N GLU A 1 4.34 -15.40 -8.55
CA GLU A 1 3.16 -16.21 -8.33
C GLU A 1 2.82 -16.34 -6.84
N GLN A 2 3.83 -16.62 -6.01
CA GLN A 2 3.58 -16.79 -4.57
C GLN A 2 3.03 -15.53 -3.90
N TYR A 3 3.31 -14.36 -4.45
CA TYR A 3 2.75 -13.09 -3.94
C TYR A 3 1.48 -12.69 -4.66
N TYR A 4 1.34 -13.08 -5.92
CA TYR A 4 0.22 -12.66 -6.76
C TYR A 4 -1.11 -13.26 -6.30
N LYS A 5 -1.16 -14.57 -6.13
CA LYS A 5 -2.40 -15.24 -5.71
C LYS A 5 -2.82 -14.89 -4.28
N PRO A 6 -1.92 -15.01 -3.27
CA PRO A 6 -2.32 -14.66 -1.90
C PRO A 6 -2.66 -13.19 -1.73
N SER A 7 -1.97 -12.31 -2.47
CA SER A 7 -2.19 -10.86 -2.36
C SER A 7 -3.43 -10.38 -3.08
N LYS A 8 -3.99 -11.20 -3.99
CA LYS A 8 -5.15 -10.84 -4.81
C LYS A 8 -4.90 -9.58 -5.64
N ALA A 9 -3.65 -9.38 -6.09
CA ALA A 9 -3.27 -8.18 -6.85
C ALA A 9 -4.10 -8.02 -8.11
N ASN A 10 -4.45 -9.12 -8.76
CA ASN A 10 -5.24 -9.09 -9.99
C ASN A 10 -6.69 -8.62 -9.79
N SER A 11 -7.12 -8.47 -8.54
CA SER A 11 -8.44 -7.91 -8.21
C SER A 11 -8.47 -6.39 -8.22
N PHE A 12 -7.29 -5.76 -8.23
CA PHE A 12 -7.19 -4.31 -8.29
C PHE A 12 -7.29 -3.78 -9.72
N PRO A 13 -7.68 -2.50 -9.88
CA PRO A 13 -7.56 -1.87 -11.18
C PRO A 13 -6.14 -1.96 -11.72
N PRO A 14 -5.96 -2.11 -13.05
CA PRO A 14 -4.61 -2.33 -13.61
C PRO A 14 -3.57 -1.30 -13.20
N GLU A 15 -3.98 -0.04 -13.06
CA GLU A 15 -3.07 1.05 -12.70
C GLU A 15 -2.53 0.93 -11.26
N LEU A 16 -3.17 0.13 -10.42
CA LEU A 16 -2.74 -0.07 -9.02
C LEU A 16 -2.02 -1.39 -8.81
N GLN A 17 -2.12 -2.33 -9.75
CA GLN A 17 -1.58 -3.68 -9.54
C GLN A 17 -0.08 -3.67 -9.30
N GLU A 18 0.66 -2.91 -10.09
CA GLU A 18 2.12 -2.88 -9.99
C GLU A 18 2.59 -2.32 -8.65
N ILE A 19 2.06 -1.15 -8.26
CA ILE A 19 2.47 -0.53 -7.01
C ILE A 19 2.04 -1.37 -5.80
N TYR A 20 0.83 -1.94 -5.87
CA TYR A 20 0.35 -2.78 -4.78
C TYR A 20 1.23 -4.03 -4.62
N LEU A 21 1.56 -4.70 -5.72
CA LEU A 21 2.40 -5.90 -5.66
C LEU A 21 3.79 -5.58 -5.14
N ASP A 22 4.36 -4.46 -5.56
CA ASP A 22 5.65 -4.01 -5.05
C ASP A 22 5.60 -3.75 -3.54
N MET A 23 4.51 -3.18 -3.04
CA MET A 23 4.31 -3.00 -1.61
C MET A 23 4.25 -4.32 -0.87
N VAL A 24 3.54 -5.31 -1.42
CA VAL A 24 3.44 -6.64 -0.81
C VAL A 24 4.82 -7.28 -0.69
N VAL A 25 5.63 -7.18 -1.75
CA VAL A 25 6.98 -7.75 -1.74
C VAL A 25 7.88 -7.09 -0.69
N ASN A 26 7.77 -5.77 -0.54
CA ASN A 26 8.68 -5.01 0.33
C ASN A 26 8.24 -4.96 1.79
N MET A 27 6.96 -5.01 2.08
CA MET A 27 6.48 -4.83 3.45
C MET A 27 5.52 -5.91 3.94
N GLY A 28 5.12 -6.83 3.06
CA GLY A 28 4.21 -7.90 3.39
C GLY A 28 2.76 -7.56 3.08
N TYR A 29 1.95 -8.61 2.95
CA TYR A 29 0.56 -8.52 2.54
C TYR A 29 -0.27 -7.61 3.46
N SER A 30 -0.24 -7.90 4.76
CA SER A 30 -1.09 -7.21 5.72
C SER A 30 -0.83 -5.70 5.76
N LYS A 31 0.45 -5.33 5.77
CA LYS A 31 0.83 -3.91 5.83
C LYS A 31 0.49 -3.19 4.54
N ALA A 32 0.69 -3.87 3.39
CA ALA A 32 0.32 -3.29 2.09
C ALA A 32 -1.17 -3.01 2.03
N VAL A 33 -2.01 -3.96 2.48
CA VAL A 33 -3.45 -3.78 2.49
C VAL A 33 -3.86 -2.65 3.42
N LYS A 34 -3.23 -2.54 4.59
CA LYS A 34 -3.53 -1.43 5.51
C LYS A 34 -3.26 -0.07 4.88
N ILE A 35 -2.21 0.04 4.10
CA ILE A 35 -1.89 1.29 3.40
C ILE A 35 -2.98 1.61 2.38
N VAL A 36 -3.43 0.61 1.62
CA VAL A 36 -4.52 0.79 0.67
C VAL A 36 -5.79 1.25 1.39
N GLN A 37 -6.14 0.59 2.50
CA GLN A 37 -7.32 0.94 3.29
C GLN A 37 -7.23 2.35 3.84
N LYS A 38 -6.07 2.73 4.34
CA LYS A 38 -5.85 4.08 4.86
C LYS A 38 -6.00 5.13 3.76
N ALA A 39 -5.44 4.87 2.58
CA ALA A 39 -5.56 5.77 1.45
C ALA A 39 -7.01 5.91 1.00
N ALA A 40 -7.76 4.82 0.94
CA ALA A 40 -9.17 4.84 0.57
C ALA A 40 -9.98 5.61 1.61
N ASN A 41 -9.70 5.42 2.90
CA ASN A 41 -10.39 6.14 3.97
C ASN A 41 -10.14 7.64 3.92
N ALA A 42 -8.95 8.05 3.49
CA ALA A 42 -8.65 9.47 3.30
C ALA A 42 -9.54 10.10 2.22
N LYS A 43 -10.10 9.27 1.34
CA LYS A 43 -11.05 9.71 0.31
C LYS A 43 -12.50 9.47 0.74
N GLY A 44 -12.73 9.10 2.00
CA GLY A 44 -14.06 8.96 2.56
C GLY A 44 -14.68 7.58 2.50
N ALA A 45 -13.89 6.54 2.30
CA ALA A 45 -14.43 5.18 2.17
C ALA A 45 -15.09 4.67 3.44
N GLY A 46 -14.55 5.00 4.62
CA GLY A 46 -15.12 4.58 5.89
C GLY A 46 -15.03 3.08 6.16
N ILE A 47 -13.96 2.44 5.72
CA ILE A 47 -13.75 0.99 5.93
C ILE A 47 -12.78 0.74 7.08
N GLU A 48 -12.80 -0.49 7.60
CA GLU A 48 -11.89 -0.90 8.66
C GLU A 48 -10.48 -1.11 8.11
N GLU A 49 -9.48 -0.62 8.83
CA GLU A 49 -8.06 -0.77 8.45
C GLU A 49 -7.47 -2.01 9.13
N ASP A 50 -7.98 -3.18 8.75
CA ASP A 50 -7.64 -4.45 9.39
C ASP A 50 -6.53 -5.23 8.67
N GLY A 51 -6.06 -4.74 7.53
CA GLY A 51 -5.01 -5.41 6.76
C GLY A 51 -5.49 -6.63 6.00
N LYS A 52 -6.80 -6.81 5.87
CA LYS A 52 -7.39 -7.92 5.12
C LYS A 52 -8.05 -7.43 3.85
N LEU A 53 -7.66 -8.02 2.73
CA LEU A 53 -8.22 -7.64 1.44
C LEU A 53 -9.51 -8.43 1.19
N GLY A 54 -10.63 -7.81 1.55
CA GLY A 54 -11.94 -8.39 1.34
C GLY A 54 -12.77 -7.57 0.37
N PRO A 55 -14.04 -7.96 0.16
CA PRO A 55 -14.93 -7.24 -0.76
C PRO A 55 -15.10 -5.76 -0.41
N ALA A 56 -15.12 -5.42 0.87
CA ALA A 56 -15.28 -4.03 1.30
C ALA A 56 -14.09 -3.18 0.86
N THR A 57 -12.87 -3.69 1.00
CA THR A 57 -11.66 -2.97 0.58
C THR A 57 -11.62 -2.81 -0.94
N LEU A 58 -11.93 -3.87 -1.68
CA LEU A 58 -11.93 -3.81 -3.15
C LEU A 58 -12.99 -2.83 -3.65
N LYS A 59 -14.17 -2.84 -3.04
CA LYS A 59 -15.22 -1.90 -3.40
C LYS A 59 -14.78 -0.47 -3.10
N ALA A 60 -14.16 -0.24 -1.95
CA ALA A 60 -13.67 1.08 -1.56
C ALA A 60 -12.65 1.61 -2.56
N VAL A 61 -11.73 0.77 -3.03
CA VAL A 61 -10.73 1.15 -4.03
C VAL A 61 -11.41 1.62 -5.31
N LYS A 62 -12.42 0.89 -5.76
CA LYS A 62 -13.16 1.25 -6.98
C LYS A 62 -14.00 2.50 -6.80
N ASP A 63 -14.74 2.58 -5.69
CA ASP A 63 -15.66 3.68 -5.43
C ASP A 63 -14.95 5.01 -5.24
N THR A 64 -13.79 5.00 -4.59
CA THR A 64 -13.01 6.22 -4.36
C THR A 64 -12.11 6.57 -5.54
N LYS A 65 -12.03 5.72 -6.56
CA LYS A 65 -11.14 5.90 -7.70
C LYS A 65 -9.71 6.17 -7.23
N LEU A 66 -9.23 5.30 -6.36
CA LEU A 66 -7.93 5.45 -5.72
C LEU A 66 -6.82 5.54 -6.76
N GLU A 67 -5.95 6.54 -6.61
CA GLU A 67 -4.88 6.82 -7.56
C GLU A 67 -3.55 6.24 -7.12
N PRO A 68 -2.68 5.83 -8.07
CA PRO A 68 -1.34 5.34 -7.72
C PRO A 68 -0.53 6.37 -6.93
N GLU A 69 -0.66 7.65 -7.27
CA GLU A 69 0.05 8.72 -6.58
C GLU A 69 -0.31 8.79 -5.11
N ARG A 70 -1.56 8.54 -4.77
CA ARG A 70 -2.01 8.53 -3.38
C ARG A 70 -1.42 7.36 -2.62
N LEU A 71 -1.35 6.19 -3.23
CA LEU A 71 -0.69 5.03 -2.62
C LEU A 71 0.79 5.29 -2.40
N THR A 72 1.45 5.92 -3.37
CA THR A 72 2.86 6.28 -3.24
C THR A 72 3.07 7.21 -2.05
N ALA A 73 2.20 8.21 -1.88
CA ALA A 73 2.31 9.15 -0.76
C ALA A 73 2.20 8.42 0.59
N TYR A 74 1.21 7.55 0.74
CA TYR A 74 1.03 6.81 1.98
C TYR A 74 2.13 5.80 2.23
N ARG A 75 2.68 5.22 1.18
CA ARG A 75 3.82 4.32 1.28
C ARG A 75 5.06 5.05 1.82
N VAL A 76 5.31 6.26 1.33
CA VAL A 76 6.40 7.10 1.82
C VAL A 76 6.19 7.43 3.30
N VAL A 77 4.98 7.83 3.68
CA VAL A 77 4.65 8.11 5.08
C VAL A 77 4.92 6.89 5.96
N TYR A 78 4.56 5.70 5.49
CA TYR A 78 4.82 4.47 6.24
C TYR A 78 6.31 4.30 6.54
N TYR A 79 7.16 4.48 5.53
CA TYR A 79 8.61 4.34 5.73
C TYR A 79 9.17 5.42 6.64
N VAL A 80 8.70 6.65 6.53
CA VAL A 80 9.12 7.74 7.40
C VAL A 80 8.77 7.44 8.86
N GLU A 81 7.54 6.98 9.11
CA GLU A 81 7.12 6.62 10.46
C GLU A 81 7.96 5.49 11.04
N LEU A 82 8.29 4.51 10.22
CA LEU A 82 9.12 3.39 10.63
C LEU A 82 10.52 3.85 11.01
N CYS A 83 11.10 4.77 10.24
CA CYS A 83 12.42 5.34 10.51
C CYS A 83 12.43 6.20 11.75
N LYS A 84 11.33 6.90 12.06
CA LYS A 84 11.21 7.66 13.28
C LYS A 84 11.28 6.76 14.51
N LYS A 85 10.67 5.58 14.43
CA LYS A 85 10.70 4.62 15.52
C LYS A 85 12.07 3.96 15.66
N ARG A 86 12.77 3.75 14.55
CA ARG A 86 14.08 3.11 14.53
C ARG A 86 15.03 3.86 13.60
N PRO A 87 15.65 4.94 14.08
CA PRO A 87 16.51 5.79 13.25
C PRO A 87 17.64 5.03 12.55
N SER A 88 18.11 3.93 13.13
CA SER A 88 19.17 3.12 12.53
C SER A 88 18.75 2.48 11.20
N LEU A 89 17.46 2.45 10.91
CA LEU A 89 16.96 1.84 9.69
C LEU A 89 17.04 2.78 8.47
N TRP A 90 17.42 4.05 8.66
CA TRP A 90 17.52 4.99 7.53
C TRP A 90 18.39 4.46 6.41
N LYS A 91 19.48 3.77 6.72
CA LYS A 91 20.37 3.20 5.71
C LYS A 91 19.66 2.19 4.82
N TYR A 92 18.77 1.40 5.42
CA TYR A 92 18.02 0.38 4.69
C TYR A 92 16.89 1.00 3.88
N TYR A 93 16.15 1.92 4.49
CA TYR A 93 14.93 2.45 3.88
C TYR A 93 15.19 3.59 2.92
N PHE A 94 16.39 4.12 2.87
CA PHE A 94 16.71 5.16 1.90
C PHE A 94 16.46 4.68 0.47
N GLY A 95 16.92 3.46 0.13
CA GLY A 95 16.69 2.89 -1.18
C GLY A 95 15.20 2.66 -1.44
N TRP A 96 14.48 2.18 -0.43
CA TRP A 96 13.04 1.97 -0.56
C TRP A 96 12.28 3.28 -0.71
N PHE A 97 12.71 4.31 -0.03
CA PHE A 97 12.13 5.64 -0.16
C PHE A 97 12.25 6.13 -1.61
N ARG A 98 13.44 6.06 -2.19
CA ARG A 98 13.65 6.45 -3.58
C ARG A 98 12.77 5.63 -4.51
N ARG A 99 12.70 4.33 -4.30
CA ARG A 99 11.88 3.44 -5.11
C ARG A 99 10.40 3.81 -5.02
N SER A 100 9.93 4.18 -3.84
CA SER A 100 8.54 4.56 -3.64
C SER A 100 8.18 5.83 -4.41
N VAL A 101 9.10 6.76 -4.51
CA VAL A 101 8.88 8.01 -5.23
C VAL A 101 8.94 7.81 -6.75
N GLU A 102 9.80 6.90 -7.21
CA GLU A 102 10.01 6.65 -8.63
C GLU A 102 9.00 5.70 -9.26
N VAL A 103 8.26 4.96 -8.46
CA VAL A 103 7.21 4.05 -8.96
C VAL A 103 5.95 4.77 -9.49
#